data_3e061b83e18a05eb23eef4e2115dda79
#
_entry.id   3e061b83e18a05eb23eef4e2115dda79
#
_cell.length_a   1.000
_cell.length_b   1.000
_cell.length_c   1.000
_cell.angle_alpha   90.00
_cell.angle_beta   90.00
_cell.angle_gamma   90.00
#
_symmetry.space_group_name_H-M   'P 1'
#
loop_
_entity.id
_entity.type
_entity.pdbx_description
1 polymer ?
#
loop_
_entity_poly.entity_id
_entity_poly.type
_entity_poly.pdbx_seq_one_letter_code
_entity_poly.pdbx_strand_id
1 'polypeptide(L)'
;MKKLFGIIAFLWSVVVFAQNEQLAQNYFEKGEFEKAMVIYQDLEKKQPNNILYVQKTVACQQQLQLYVDAEKFLEDKLEKTGKPVLYVELGYNYQLQKNTQKAEKYYQKAIDAVAENPNNVYAIAPVFEQKVLIEKAVKAYETASSINKSLNFDYQMALLQGQLGNMDLMIEKLLSYAYNTPQNLVVVQNQLSRFMNEESQETFNASLRKALLLNTQKNQDIFWNQFLSWFFVQQKEYGKAFIQEKAIFKRNPDTFSNIVNLARLAVEENENETAREILDFILANTQEPDIQMLAHQYLLNMDIEIAQEKDYPAITQQIDKLLTQYGTTPNSLNLQLLKADFDAFHLKNTASGIATLNKALELQLNKYQNAEVKMKLADILLLDEKFNQAIIYYSQIEEELKNDAVAHQASLKVAKASYFKGDFEWAQKQLKVLKSSSSQLIANDALELFLLITDNTVEDSTQTALKKFARADFKLYQNKKEEALAAFKDILANDKTESIQDVTLLRIGRLYEAQGKNDEALSFYQQIIDKYAEGIYIDEALFYSAEIYNKKLNNPEKAMPLYEKVIFNHQDSIHFVEARKQFRLLRGDANS
;
A
#
# COMPACT_ATOMS: atom_id res chain seq x y z
N MET A 1 34.64 17.99 43.21
CA MET A 1 35.42 18.46 42.03
C MET A 1 36.22 17.34 41.35
N LYS A 2 37.10 16.55 42.03
CA LYS A 2 37.90 15.49 41.38
C LYS A 2 37.06 14.40 40.67
N LYS A 3 35.92 13.97 41.22
CA LYS A 3 35.02 12.99 40.60
C LYS A 3 34.29 13.56 39.34
N LEU A 4 33.92 14.83 39.36
CA LEU A 4 33.29 15.51 38.22
C LEU A 4 34.27 15.69 37.04
N PHE A 5 35.55 16.03 37.35
CA PHE A 5 36.62 16.13 36.37
C PHE A 5 36.93 14.77 35.71
N GLY A 6 36.87 13.67 36.51
CA GLY A 6 37.03 12.30 35.97
C GLY A 6 35.90 11.88 35.04
N ILE A 7 34.66 12.27 35.34
CA ILE A 7 33.49 11.99 34.47
C ILE A 7 33.55 12.80 33.18
N ILE A 8 33.93 14.08 33.25
CA ILE A 8 34.09 14.93 32.06
C ILE A 8 35.25 14.44 31.19
N ALA A 9 36.39 14.05 31.75
CA ALA A 9 37.51 13.49 31.01
C ALA A 9 37.16 12.15 30.33
N PHE A 10 36.36 11.31 31.01
CA PHE A 10 35.85 10.06 30.46
C PHE A 10 34.87 10.30 29.30
N LEU A 11 33.92 11.24 29.45
CA LEU A 11 33.00 11.62 28.38
C LEU A 11 33.73 12.20 27.16
N TRP A 12 34.75 13.03 27.38
CA TRP A 12 35.59 13.57 26.29
C TRP A 12 36.35 12.45 25.56
N SER A 13 36.89 11.48 26.30
CA SER A 13 37.58 10.35 25.66
C SER A 13 36.63 9.53 24.77
N VAL A 14 35.42 9.26 25.22
CA VAL A 14 34.41 8.50 24.45
C VAL A 14 34.01 9.25 23.18
N VAL A 15 33.84 10.58 23.25
CA VAL A 15 33.49 11.40 22.08
C VAL A 15 34.62 11.42 21.05
N VAL A 16 35.88 11.55 21.49
CA VAL A 16 37.05 11.52 20.58
C VAL A 16 37.20 10.14 19.91
N PHE A 17 36.95 9.05 20.62
CA PHE A 17 36.99 7.71 20.05
C PHE A 17 35.92 7.53 18.96
N ALA A 18 34.68 7.93 19.22
CA ALA A 18 33.59 7.85 18.27
C ALA A 18 33.85 8.69 17.01
N GLN A 19 34.43 9.87 17.14
CA GLN A 19 34.81 10.73 16.01
C GLN A 19 35.90 10.09 15.14
N ASN A 20 36.93 9.46 15.74
CA ASN A 20 37.99 8.80 15.00
C ASN A 20 37.48 7.56 14.26
N GLU A 21 36.61 6.78 14.88
CA GLU A 21 36.00 5.61 14.22
C GLU A 21 35.15 6.04 13.01
N GLN A 22 34.32 7.07 13.17
CA GLN A 22 33.50 7.61 12.09
C GLN A 22 34.36 8.22 10.97
N LEU A 23 35.45 8.88 11.31
CA LEU A 23 36.39 9.41 10.34
C LEU A 23 37.10 8.29 9.55
N ALA A 24 37.54 7.23 10.23
CA ALA A 24 38.14 6.07 9.58
C ALA A 24 37.15 5.36 8.65
N GLN A 25 35.90 5.20 9.08
CA GLN A 25 34.85 4.62 8.26
C GLN A 25 34.58 5.47 7.01
N ASN A 26 34.52 6.79 7.14
CA ASN A 26 34.33 7.72 6.02
C ASN A 26 35.49 7.63 5.00
N TYR A 27 36.76 7.56 5.47
CA TYR A 27 37.89 7.34 4.57
C TYR A 27 37.82 5.98 3.87
N PHE A 28 37.42 4.94 4.58
CA PHE A 28 37.24 3.59 4.01
C PHE A 28 36.18 3.57 2.90
N GLU A 29 35.03 4.21 3.13
CA GLU A 29 33.94 4.30 2.17
C GLU A 29 34.29 5.14 0.93
N LYS A 30 35.19 6.12 1.07
CA LYS A 30 35.73 6.92 -0.04
C LYS A 30 36.86 6.24 -0.80
N GLY A 31 37.27 5.04 -0.39
CA GLY A 31 38.42 4.33 -1.01
C GLY A 31 39.80 4.86 -0.58
N GLU A 32 39.86 5.73 0.43
CA GLU A 32 41.13 6.29 0.97
C GLU A 32 41.71 5.34 2.04
N PHE A 33 42.01 4.09 1.61
CA PHE A 33 42.34 2.97 2.50
C PHE A 33 43.60 3.20 3.35
N GLU A 34 44.62 3.89 2.84
CA GLU A 34 45.83 4.22 3.62
C GLU A 34 45.49 5.11 4.81
N LYS A 35 44.64 6.15 4.62
CA LYS A 35 44.24 7.03 5.71
C LYS A 35 43.36 6.30 6.74
N ALA A 36 42.41 5.49 6.25
CA ALA A 36 41.57 4.68 7.11
C ALA A 36 42.41 3.71 7.95
N MET A 37 43.40 3.02 7.34
CA MET A 37 44.28 2.07 7.97
C MET A 37 45.06 2.67 9.14
N VAL A 38 45.62 3.88 8.95
CA VAL A 38 46.39 4.57 10.02
C VAL A 38 45.53 4.82 11.24
N ILE A 39 44.28 5.23 11.03
CA ILE A 39 43.37 5.50 12.14
C ILE A 39 42.90 4.19 12.81
N TYR A 40 42.56 3.17 12.03
CA TYR A 40 42.15 1.86 12.60
C TYR A 40 43.29 1.18 13.36
N GLN A 41 44.54 1.30 12.92
CA GLN A 41 45.70 0.81 13.65
C GLN A 41 45.93 1.56 14.98
N ASP A 42 45.69 2.89 15.02
CA ASP A 42 45.76 3.66 16.27
C ASP A 42 44.64 3.26 17.23
N LEU A 43 43.41 3.06 16.73
CA LEU A 43 42.27 2.59 17.51
C LEU A 43 42.52 1.16 18.05
N GLU A 44 43.11 0.28 17.26
CA GLU A 44 43.47 -1.09 17.65
C GLU A 44 44.51 -1.11 18.76
N LYS A 45 45.57 -0.28 18.65
CA LYS A 45 46.58 -0.15 19.71
C LYS A 45 45.99 0.32 21.03
N LYS A 46 45.00 1.20 20.98
CA LYS A 46 44.27 1.70 22.17
C LYS A 46 43.29 0.69 22.74
N GLN A 47 42.73 -0.17 21.90
CA GLN A 47 41.77 -1.21 22.27
C GLN A 47 42.16 -2.57 21.64
N PRO A 48 43.22 -3.23 22.12
CA PRO A 48 43.78 -4.44 21.47
C PRO A 48 42.82 -5.63 21.45
N ASN A 49 41.82 -5.64 22.33
CA ASN A 49 40.82 -6.71 22.41
C ASN A 49 39.59 -6.48 21.53
N ASN A 50 39.49 -5.30 20.89
CA ASN A 50 38.40 -4.99 19.99
C ASN A 50 38.68 -5.58 18.59
N ILE A 51 38.00 -6.70 18.31
CA ILE A 51 38.20 -7.44 17.06
C ILE A 51 37.78 -6.63 15.83
N LEU A 52 36.84 -5.69 15.98
CA LEU A 52 36.37 -4.83 14.88
C LEU A 52 37.52 -4.02 14.28
N TYR A 53 38.40 -3.45 15.12
CA TYR A 53 39.52 -2.65 14.61
C TYR A 53 40.58 -3.51 13.95
N VAL A 54 40.77 -4.74 14.43
CA VAL A 54 41.63 -5.73 13.75
C VAL A 54 41.08 -6.04 12.36
N GLN A 55 39.79 -6.36 12.27
CA GLN A 55 39.12 -6.67 11.00
C GLN A 55 39.14 -5.48 10.01
N LYS A 56 38.90 -4.25 10.50
CA LYS A 56 38.94 -3.04 9.67
C LYS A 56 40.37 -2.72 9.18
N THR A 57 41.39 -2.92 10.02
CA THR A 57 42.80 -2.78 9.60
C THR A 57 43.14 -3.80 8.50
N VAL A 58 42.76 -5.05 8.70
CA VAL A 58 42.96 -6.11 7.69
C VAL A 58 42.20 -5.81 6.40
N ALA A 59 40.96 -5.32 6.49
CA ALA A 59 40.19 -4.96 5.31
C ALA A 59 40.89 -3.82 4.51
N CYS A 60 41.47 -2.82 5.17
CA CYS A 60 42.28 -1.81 4.49
C CYS A 60 43.50 -2.42 3.80
N GLN A 61 44.24 -3.29 4.49
CA GLN A 61 45.41 -3.98 3.92
C GLN A 61 45.01 -4.83 2.70
N GLN A 62 43.90 -5.53 2.76
CA GLN A 62 43.37 -6.32 1.65
C GLN A 62 43.00 -5.48 0.44
N GLN A 63 42.36 -4.32 0.65
CA GLN A 63 42.06 -3.37 -0.43
C GLN A 63 43.32 -2.78 -1.08
N LEU A 64 44.36 -2.59 -0.28
CA LEU A 64 45.67 -2.13 -0.75
C LEU A 64 46.54 -3.28 -1.32
N GLN A 65 46.02 -4.50 -1.37
CA GLN A 65 46.74 -5.72 -1.80
C GLN A 65 47.97 -6.06 -0.96
N LEU A 66 48.03 -5.58 0.28
CA LEU A 66 49.10 -5.85 1.25
C LEU A 66 48.87 -7.19 1.97
N TYR A 67 48.67 -8.24 1.21
CA TYR A 67 48.23 -9.53 1.74
C TYR A 67 49.23 -10.19 2.70
N VAL A 68 50.54 -10.02 2.48
CA VAL A 68 51.62 -10.55 3.35
C VAL A 68 51.59 -9.83 4.71
N ASP A 69 51.40 -8.53 4.71
CA ASP A 69 51.32 -7.76 5.95
C ASP A 69 50.03 -8.08 6.72
N ALA A 70 48.91 -8.29 6.03
CA ALA A 70 47.65 -8.75 6.61
C ALA A 70 47.78 -10.13 7.24
N GLU A 71 48.48 -11.08 6.58
CA GLU A 71 48.75 -12.40 7.10
C GLU A 71 49.53 -12.33 8.42
N LYS A 72 50.67 -11.65 8.41
CA LYS A 72 51.52 -11.50 9.62
C LYS A 72 50.75 -10.82 10.77
N PHE A 73 49.99 -9.79 10.45
CA PHE A 73 49.19 -9.07 11.44
C PHE A 73 48.11 -9.98 12.05
N LEU A 74 47.41 -10.76 11.24
CA LEU A 74 46.38 -11.68 11.69
C LEU A 74 46.97 -12.82 12.52
N GLU A 75 48.15 -13.39 12.14
CA GLU A 75 48.81 -14.43 12.90
C GLU A 75 49.27 -13.93 14.26
N ASP A 76 49.89 -12.72 14.34
CA ASP A 76 50.27 -12.10 15.62
C ASP A 76 49.05 -11.87 16.51
N LYS A 77 47.92 -11.41 15.93
CA LYS A 77 46.68 -11.21 16.70
C LYS A 77 46.04 -12.51 17.15
N LEU A 78 46.09 -13.53 16.32
CA LEU A 78 45.59 -14.87 16.67
C LEU A 78 46.38 -15.46 17.83
N GLU A 79 47.73 -15.39 17.80
CA GLU A 79 48.60 -15.85 18.87
C GLU A 79 48.31 -15.11 20.19
N LYS A 80 48.15 -13.79 20.14
CA LYS A 80 47.92 -12.94 21.33
C LYS A 80 46.54 -13.09 21.94
N THR A 81 45.49 -13.25 21.10
CA THR A 81 44.11 -13.18 21.57
C THR A 81 43.40 -14.53 21.60
N GLY A 82 43.87 -15.52 20.85
CA GLY A 82 43.22 -16.83 20.71
C GLY A 82 41.83 -16.77 20.09
N LYS A 83 41.45 -15.69 19.39
CA LYS A 83 40.08 -15.50 18.87
C LYS A 83 39.84 -16.26 17.56
N PRO A 84 38.98 -17.29 17.53
CA PRO A 84 38.81 -18.14 16.35
C PRO A 84 38.25 -17.45 15.11
N VAL A 85 37.56 -16.32 15.27
CA VAL A 85 37.04 -15.54 14.15
C VAL A 85 38.14 -15.06 13.20
N LEU A 86 39.37 -14.92 13.68
CA LEU A 86 40.55 -14.57 12.87
C LEU A 86 40.91 -15.64 11.86
N TYR A 87 40.52 -16.91 12.07
CA TYR A 87 40.66 -17.92 11.03
C TYR A 87 39.85 -17.61 9.77
N VAL A 88 38.68 -16.99 9.91
CA VAL A 88 37.89 -16.55 8.74
C VAL A 88 38.64 -15.49 7.96
N GLU A 89 39.22 -14.51 8.65
CA GLU A 89 39.98 -13.42 8.03
C GLU A 89 41.24 -13.92 7.33
N LEU A 90 41.98 -14.88 7.96
CA LEU A 90 43.12 -15.55 7.34
C LEU A 90 42.70 -16.32 6.09
N GLY A 91 41.63 -17.10 6.18
CA GLY A 91 41.09 -17.83 5.05
C GLY A 91 40.74 -16.92 3.89
N TYR A 92 40.04 -15.81 4.19
CA TYR A 92 39.67 -14.82 3.17
C TYR A 92 40.88 -14.11 2.56
N ASN A 93 41.89 -13.77 3.37
CA ASN A 93 43.15 -13.22 2.88
C ASN A 93 43.88 -14.14 1.88
N TYR A 94 43.84 -15.47 2.09
CA TYR A 94 44.37 -16.45 1.14
C TYR A 94 43.46 -16.60 -0.10
N GLN A 95 42.16 -16.50 0.06
CA GLN A 95 41.22 -16.55 -1.06
C GLN A 95 41.46 -15.36 -2.04
N LEU A 96 41.71 -14.15 -1.52
CA LEU A 96 42.08 -13.00 -2.35
C LEU A 96 43.37 -13.19 -3.13
N GLN A 97 44.31 -13.97 -2.57
CA GLN A 97 45.55 -14.39 -3.23
C GLN A 97 45.35 -15.59 -4.17
N LYS A 98 44.12 -16.06 -4.38
CA LYS A 98 43.80 -17.27 -5.18
C LYS A 98 44.40 -18.55 -4.64
N ASN A 99 44.81 -18.60 -3.37
CA ASN A 99 45.31 -19.80 -2.70
C ASN A 99 44.17 -20.54 -2.01
N THR A 100 43.36 -21.24 -2.81
CA THR A 100 42.16 -21.95 -2.37
C THR A 100 42.45 -23.02 -1.31
N GLN A 101 43.59 -23.73 -1.42
CA GLN A 101 43.96 -24.78 -0.48
C GLN A 101 44.20 -24.25 0.94
N LYS A 102 44.94 -23.15 1.06
CA LYS A 102 45.17 -22.51 2.37
C LYS A 102 43.86 -21.84 2.89
N ALA A 103 43.08 -21.22 2.01
CA ALA A 103 41.82 -20.62 2.38
C ALA A 103 40.90 -21.68 3.02
N GLU A 104 40.65 -22.79 2.36
CA GLU A 104 39.81 -23.88 2.89
C GLU A 104 40.33 -24.43 4.22
N LYS A 105 41.65 -24.59 4.36
CA LYS A 105 42.26 -25.04 5.63
C LYS A 105 41.89 -24.11 6.80
N TYR A 106 41.94 -22.80 6.59
CA TYR A 106 41.59 -21.82 7.65
C TYR A 106 40.09 -21.71 7.88
N TYR A 107 39.27 -21.81 6.84
CA TYR A 107 37.82 -21.88 7.00
C TYR A 107 37.40 -23.11 7.80
N GLN A 108 38.04 -24.26 7.53
CA GLN A 108 37.79 -25.48 8.33
C GLN A 108 38.17 -25.27 9.80
N LYS A 109 39.34 -24.63 10.10
CA LYS A 109 39.72 -24.31 11.49
C LYS A 109 38.70 -23.42 12.19
N ALA A 110 38.08 -22.49 11.47
CA ALA A 110 36.99 -21.66 12.04
C ALA A 110 35.77 -22.53 12.40
N ILE A 111 35.38 -23.46 11.52
CA ILE A 111 34.29 -24.41 11.77
C ILE A 111 34.61 -25.38 12.91
N ASP A 112 35.84 -25.88 12.96
CA ASP A 112 36.30 -26.76 14.05
C ASP A 112 36.23 -26.03 15.40
N ALA A 113 36.57 -24.74 15.44
CA ALA A 113 36.44 -23.93 16.64
C ALA A 113 34.97 -23.73 17.08
N VAL A 114 34.01 -23.76 16.14
CA VAL A 114 32.59 -23.82 16.48
C VAL A 114 32.20 -25.18 17.04
N ALA A 115 32.82 -26.26 16.52
CA ALA A 115 32.58 -27.60 17.04
C ALA A 115 33.14 -27.77 18.48
N GLU A 116 34.28 -27.15 18.80
CA GLU A 116 34.85 -27.13 20.14
C GLU A 116 34.02 -26.28 21.13
N ASN A 117 33.55 -25.14 20.69
CA ASN A 117 32.67 -24.25 21.47
C ASN A 117 31.58 -23.65 20.58
N PRO A 118 30.34 -24.16 20.66
CA PRO A 118 29.23 -23.70 19.82
C PRO A 118 28.94 -22.17 19.90
N ASN A 119 29.30 -21.51 21.00
CA ASN A 119 29.10 -20.07 21.12
C ASN A 119 30.02 -19.25 20.19
N ASN A 120 31.09 -19.83 19.67
CA ASN A 120 31.95 -19.17 18.69
C ASN A 120 31.19 -18.84 17.40
N VAL A 121 30.06 -19.49 17.12
CA VAL A 121 29.20 -19.22 15.96
C VAL A 121 28.75 -17.77 15.87
N TYR A 122 28.48 -17.13 17.01
CA TYR A 122 28.05 -15.71 17.04
C TYR A 122 29.11 -14.74 16.51
N ALA A 123 30.39 -15.11 16.59
CA ALA A 123 31.47 -14.31 16.05
C ALA A 123 31.88 -14.75 14.64
N ILE A 124 31.80 -16.05 14.34
CA ILE A 124 32.33 -16.66 13.11
C ILE A 124 31.33 -16.55 11.94
N ALA A 125 30.08 -16.98 12.15
CA ALA A 125 29.10 -17.03 11.06
C ALA A 125 28.81 -15.66 10.44
N PRO A 126 28.62 -14.55 11.20
CA PRO A 126 28.42 -13.22 10.62
C PRO A 126 29.60 -12.76 9.75
N VAL A 127 30.83 -13.16 10.06
CA VAL A 127 31.99 -12.81 9.24
C VAL A 127 31.99 -13.59 7.93
N PHE A 128 31.61 -14.86 7.94
CA PHE A 128 31.38 -15.63 6.71
C PHE A 128 30.30 -14.95 5.84
N GLU A 129 29.20 -14.50 6.45
CA GLU A 129 28.13 -13.78 5.75
C GLU A 129 28.65 -12.47 5.11
N GLN A 130 29.39 -11.65 5.88
CA GLN A 130 29.99 -10.40 5.38
C GLN A 130 30.95 -10.60 4.21
N LYS A 131 31.65 -11.75 4.18
CA LYS A 131 32.56 -12.12 3.09
C LYS A 131 31.83 -12.85 1.94
N VAL A 132 30.51 -12.95 1.99
CA VAL A 132 29.67 -13.67 1.00
C VAL A 132 30.07 -15.17 0.89
N LEU A 133 30.54 -15.75 1.98
CA LEU A 133 30.88 -17.18 2.10
C LEU A 133 29.69 -17.95 2.68
N ILE A 134 28.56 -17.87 1.97
CA ILE A 134 27.24 -18.25 2.48
C ILE A 134 27.18 -19.73 2.91
N GLU A 135 27.75 -20.65 2.11
CA GLU A 135 27.81 -22.06 2.46
C GLU A 135 28.61 -22.34 3.75
N LYS A 136 29.68 -21.55 3.99
CA LYS A 136 30.50 -21.67 5.23
C LYS A 136 29.71 -21.12 6.43
N ALA A 137 28.95 -20.05 6.27
CA ALA A 137 28.08 -19.51 7.30
C ALA A 137 27.01 -20.54 7.70
N VAL A 138 26.30 -21.13 6.72
CA VAL A 138 25.33 -22.21 6.95
C VAL A 138 25.99 -23.35 7.72
N LYS A 139 27.16 -23.80 7.27
CA LYS A 139 27.88 -24.89 7.94
C LYS A 139 28.25 -24.58 9.39
N ALA A 140 28.64 -23.32 9.68
CA ALA A 140 28.94 -22.90 11.05
C ALA A 140 27.68 -22.95 11.94
N TYR A 141 26.53 -22.46 11.45
CA TYR A 141 25.24 -22.50 12.18
C TYR A 141 24.77 -23.96 12.38
N GLU A 142 24.85 -24.82 11.37
CA GLU A 142 24.54 -26.24 11.48
C GLU A 142 25.38 -26.93 12.51
N THR A 143 26.70 -26.67 12.50
CA THR A 143 27.65 -27.26 13.46
C THR A 143 27.27 -26.86 14.88
N ALA A 144 27.02 -25.57 15.14
CA ALA A 144 26.64 -25.11 16.46
C ALA A 144 25.32 -25.74 16.95
N SER A 145 24.28 -25.75 16.10
CA SER A 145 22.96 -26.32 16.43
C SER A 145 23.00 -27.85 16.61
N SER A 146 23.89 -28.53 15.92
CA SER A 146 24.06 -29.99 16.06
C SER A 146 24.61 -30.40 17.43
N ILE A 147 25.52 -29.61 17.97
CA ILE A 147 26.19 -29.85 19.24
C ILE A 147 25.36 -29.33 20.43
N ASN A 148 24.83 -28.10 20.30
CA ASN A 148 23.99 -27.50 21.33
C ASN A 148 22.58 -27.27 20.80
N LYS A 149 21.66 -28.17 21.13
CA LYS A 149 20.26 -28.13 20.68
C LYS A 149 19.46 -26.96 21.23
N SER A 150 19.98 -26.21 22.23
CA SER A 150 19.33 -24.97 22.70
C SER A 150 19.57 -23.77 21.79
N LEU A 151 20.54 -23.85 20.87
CA LEU A 151 20.84 -22.82 19.91
C LEU A 151 19.97 -23.03 18.65
N ASN A 152 19.10 -22.07 18.38
CA ASN A 152 18.26 -22.09 17.20
C ASN A 152 18.69 -20.97 16.23
N PHE A 153 19.14 -21.37 15.05
CA PHE A 153 19.53 -20.49 13.94
C PHE A 153 18.69 -20.72 12.69
N ASP A 154 17.48 -21.32 12.83
CA ASP A 154 16.61 -21.63 11.69
C ASP A 154 16.27 -20.39 10.88
N TYR A 155 16.06 -19.24 11.53
CA TYR A 155 15.79 -17.99 10.83
C TYR A 155 16.99 -17.50 10.01
N GLN A 156 18.19 -17.48 10.60
CA GLN A 156 19.43 -17.08 9.91
C GLN A 156 19.73 -18.03 8.75
N MET A 157 19.66 -19.34 9.01
CA MET A 157 19.86 -20.35 7.97
C MET A 157 18.84 -20.26 6.86
N ALA A 158 17.58 -19.94 7.18
CA ALA A 158 16.55 -19.74 6.17
C ALA A 158 16.90 -18.60 5.20
N LEU A 159 17.33 -17.44 5.74
CA LEU A 159 17.73 -16.31 4.91
C LEU A 159 18.91 -16.63 4.00
N LEU A 160 19.89 -17.36 4.53
CA LEU A 160 21.06 -17.80 3.77
C LEU A 160 20.69 -18.82 2.67
N GLN A 161 19.76 -19.74 2.95
CA GLN A 161 19.24 -20.65 1.93
C GLN A 161 18.51 -19.90 0.80
N GLY A 162 17.78 -18.83 1.14
CA GLY A 162 17.18 -17.95 0.14
C GLY A 162 18.22 -17.27 -0.77
N GLN A 163 19.35 -16.80 -0.20
CA GLN A 163 20.46 -16.23 -0.98
C GLN A 163 21.15 -17.27 -1.89
N LEU A 164 21.13 -18.54 -1.50
CA LEU A 164 21.63 -19.64 -2.33
C LEU A 164 20.63 -20.12 -3.40
N GLY A 165 19.42 -19.53 -3.45
CA GLY A 165 18.34 -19.93 -4.36
C GLY A 165 17.58 -21.19 -3.92
N ASN A 166 17.82 -21.72 -2.72
CA ASN A 166 17.15 -22.91 -2.17
C ASN A 166 15.82 -22.54 -1.51
N MET A 167 14.84 -22.07 -2.32
CA MET A 167 13.58 -21.49 -1.82
C MET A 167 12.76 -22.46 -0.99
N ASP A 168 12.66 -23.75 -1.38
CA ASP A 168 11.89 -24.75 -0.62
C ASP A 168 12.46 -24.96 0.78
N LEU A 169 13.79 -25.01 0.91
CA LEU A 169 14.46 -25.18 2.21
C LEU A 169 14.34 -23.91 3.07
N MET A 170 14.40 -22.73 2.44
CA MET A 170 14.13 -21.44 3.12
C MET A 170 12.72 -21.45 3.72
N ILE A 171 11.71 -21.81 2.93
CA ILE A 171 10.31 -21.87 3.37
C ILE A 171 10.16 -22.84 4.54
N GLU A 172 10.70 -24.07 4.40
CA GLU A 172 10.64 -25.09 5.46
C GLU A 172 11.19 -24.57 6.79
N LYS A 173 12.38 -23.97 6.76
CA LYS A 173 13.01 -23.42 7.97
C LYS A 173 12.28 -22.23 8.57
N LEU A 174 11.76 -21.32 7.74
CA LEU A 174 10.94 -20.19 8.22
C LEU A 174 9.64 -20.68 8.88
N LEU A 175 8.97 -21.65 8.29
CA LEU A 175 7.75 -22.23 8.85
C LEU A 175 8.03 -22.99 10.15
N SER A 176 9.12 -23.75 10.21
CA SER A 176 9.57 -24.44 11.43
C SER A 176 9.89 -23.43 12.54
N TYR A 177 10.61 -22.37 12.20
CA TYR A 177 10.94 -21.31 13.16
C TYR A 177 9.69 -20.62 13.72
N ALA A 178 8.71 -20.26 12.86
CA ALA A 178 7.47 -19.65 13.29
C ALA A 178 6.63 -20.59 14.18
N TYR A 179 6.60 -21.88 13.86
CA TYR A 179 5.88 -22.88 14.65
C TYR A 179 6.48 -23.08 16.04
N ASN A 180 7.82 -23.16 16.13
CA ASN A 180 8.53 -23.34 17.39
C ASN A 180 8.60 -22.06 18.24
N THR A 181 8.38 -20.89 17.62
CA THR A 181 8.48 -19.58 18.27
C THR A 181 7.31 -18.69 17.81
N PRO A 182 6.06 -18.97 18.25
CA PRO A 182 4.85 -18.30 17.72
C PRO A 182 4.84 -16.78 17.86
N GLN A 183 5.55 -16.22 18.83
CA GLN A 183 5.73 -14.76 18.97
C GLN A 183 6.42 -14.10 17.78
N ASN A 184 7.16 -14.87 16.99
CA ASN A 184 7.86 -14.41 15.79
C ASN A 184 7.07 -14.65 14.48
N LEU A 185 5.81 -15.11 14.58
CA LEU A 185 4.97 -15.39 13.41
C LEU A 185 4.90 -14.19 12.45
N VAL A 186 4.66 -12.99 12.97
CA VAL A 186 4.55 -11.77 12.14
C VAL A 186 5.86 -11.44 11.44
N VAL A 187 7.01 -11.68 12.10
CA VAL A 187 8.34 -11.47 11.48
C VAL A 187 8.52 -12.40 10.28
N VAL A 188 8.12 -13.68 10.43
CA VAL A 188 8.20 -14.67 9.35
C VAL A 188 7.22 -14.33 8.22
N GLN A 189 5.99 -13.95 8.55
CA GLN A 189 4.99 -13.52 7.56
C GLN A 189 5.49 -12.32 6.74
N ASN A 190 6.07 -11.31 7.40
CA ASN A 190 6.65 -10.16 6.71
C ASN A 190 7.82 -10.54 5.81
N GLN A 191 8.64 -11.49 6.24
CA GLN A 191 9.76 -11.98 5.40
C GLN A 191 9.24 -12.74 4.17
N LEU A 192 8.26 -13.62 4.33
CA LEU A 192 7.65 -14.35 3.23
C LEU A 192 6.92 -13.42 2.26
N SER A 193 6.22 -12.38 2.77
CA SER A 193 5.53 -11.38 1.93
C SER A 193 6.47 -10.66 0.97
N ARG A 194 7.74 -10.45 1.33
CA ARG A 194 8.71 -9.83 0.42
C ARG A 194 8.93 -10.67 -0.82
N PHE A 195 9.13 -11.99 -0.66
CA PHE A 195 9.31 -12.91 -1.78
C PHE A 195 8.02 -13.15 -2.57
N MET A 196 6.86 -13.01 -1.93
CA MET A 196 5.55 -13.13 -2.61
C MET A 196 5.29 -12.02 -3.62
N ASN A 197 6.00 -10.90 -3.55
CA ASN A 197 5.83 -9.71 -4.39
C ASN A 197 6.99 -9.50 -5.39
N GLU A 198 7.96 -10.42 -5.45
CA GLU A 198 9.10 -10.35 -6.37
C GLU A 198 8.77 -10.97 -7.74
N GLU A 199 9.64 -10.78 -8.72
CA GLU A 199 9.45 -11.25 -10.12
C GLU A 199 9.24 -12.77 -10.26
N SER A 200 9.76 -13.58 -9.32
CA SER A 200 9.60 -15.04 -9.27
C SER A 200 8.41 -15.51 -8.42
N GLN A 201 7.46 -14.62 -8.12
CA GLN A 201 6.39 -14.83 -7.15
C GLN A 201 5.54 -16.10 -7.40
N GLU A 202 5.26 -16.48 -8.64
CA GLU A 202 4.38 -17.63 -8.93
C GLU A 202 4.97 -18.94 -8.43
N THR A 203 6.26 -19.20 -8.71
CA THR A 203 6.96 -20.40 -8.25
C THR A 203 7.09 -20.44 -6.74
N PHE A 204 7.46 -19.30 -6.14
CA PHE A 204 7.55 -19.15 -4.69
C PHE A 204 6.21 -19.38 -4.01
N ASN A 205 5.14 -18.73 -4.51
CA ASN A 205 3.79 -18.87 -3.97
C ASN A 205 3.27 -20.31 -4.08
N ALA A 206 3.59 -21.02 -5.16
CA ALA A 206 3.24 -22.43 -5.32
C ALA A 206 3.97 -23.32 -4.28
N SER A 207 5.27 -23.10 -4.06
CA SER A 207 6.06 -23.80 -3.04
C SER A 207 5.56 -23.53 -1.62
N LEU A 208 5.29 -22.25 -1.29
CA LEU A 208 4.76 -21.86 0.01
C LEU A 208 3.37 -22.46 0.27
N ARG A 209 2.47 -22.38 -0.72
CA ARG A 209 1.15 -23.02 -0.67
C ARG A 209 1.26 -24.51 -0.38
N LYS A 210 2.11 -25.21 -1.11
CA LYS A 210 2.34 -26.66 -0.93
C LYS A 210 2.84 -26.98 0.47
N ALA A 211 3.81 -26.23 0.97
CA ALA A 211 4.38 -26.42 2.31
C ALA A 211 3.33 -26.19 3.41
N LEU A 212 2.52 -25.11 3.31
CA LEU A 212 1.47 -24.82 4.27
C LEU A 212 0.36 -25.88 4.27
N LEU A 213 -0.10 -26.32 3.08
CA LEU A 213 -1.09 -27.39 2.96
C LEU A 213 -0.60 -28.71 3.56
N LEU A 214 0.64 -29.10 3.29
CA LEU A 214 1.24 -30.30 3.87
C LEU A 214 1.33 -30.24 5.40
N ASN A 215 1.71 -29.09 5.95
CA ASN A 215 1.76 -28.91 7.40
C ASN A 215 0.37 -28.94 8.04
N THR A 216 -0.63 -28.30 7.42
CA THR A 216 -2.02 -28.34 7.88
C THR A 216 -2.61 -29.76 7.86
N GLN A 217 -2.22 -30.58 6.88
CA GLN A 217 -2.66 -31.99 6.79
C GLN A 217 -1.97 -32.89 7.82
N LYS A 218 -0.68 -32.68 8.04
CA LYS A 218 0.12 -33.49 8.97
C LYS A 218 -0.16 -33.16 10.43
N ASN A 219 -0.48 -31.93 10.72
CA ASN A 219 -0.63 -31.43 12.08
C ASN A 219 -1.93 -30.64 12.19
N GLN A 220 -2.86 -31.10 13.03
CA GLN A 220 -4.16 -30.47 13.23
C GLN A 220 -4.11 -29.25 14.16
N ASP A 221 -2.95 -28.59 14.30
CA ASP A 221 -2.80 -27.37 15.09
C ASP A 221 -3.48 -26.17 14.40
N ILE A 222 -4.16 -25.36 15.19
CA ILE A 222 -4.81 -24.09 14.75
C ILE A 222 -3.77 -23.15 14.08
N PHE A 223 -2.54 -23.17 14.54
CA PHE A 223 -1.43 -22.38 13.98
C PHE A 223 -1.34 -22.50 12.45
N TRP A 224 -1.42 -23.73 11.94
CA TRP A 224 -1.29 -23.96 10.49
C TRP A 224 -2.50 -23.47 9.70
N ASN A 225 -3.72 -23.58 10.29
CA ASN A 225 -4.91 -22.97 9.67
C ASN A 225 -4.79 -21.42 9.65
N GLN A 226 -4.30 -20.81 10.73
CA GLN A 226 -4.07 -19.35 10.78
C GLN A 226 -3.05 -18.91 9.74
N PHE A 227 -1.94 -19.65 9.61
CA PHE A 227 -0.92 -19.33 8.63
C PHE A 227 -1.42 -19.51 7.18
N LEU A 228 -2.19 -20.56 6.93
CA LEU A 228 -2.78 -20.83 5.61
C LEU A 228 -3.88 -19.81 5.28
N SER A 229 -4.68 -19.38 6.26
CA SER A 229 -5.64 -18.27 6.10
C SER A 229 -4.93 -16.98 5.70
N TRP A 230 -3.88 -16.60 6.44
CA TRP A 230 -3.06 -15.45 6.10
C TRP A 230 -2.51 -15.52 4.66
N PHE A 231 -1.98 -16.67 4.25
CA PHE A 231 -1.47 -16.86 2.89
C PHE A 231 -2.55 -16.64 1.83
N PHE A 232 -3.75 -17.21 2.01
CA PHE A 232 -4.85 -17.02 1.08
C PHE A 232 -5.34 -15.57 1.03
N VAL A 233 -5.34 -14.84 2.16
CA VAL A 233 -5.63 -13.40 2.18
C VAL A 233 -4.61 -12.62 1.36
N GLN A 234 -3.31 -12.92 1.49
CA GLN A 234 -2.26 -12.28 0.67
C GLN A 234 -2.43 -12.56 -0.83
N GLN A 235 -2.99 -13.71 -1.20
CA GLN A 235 -3.28 -14.08 -2.59
C GLN A 235 -4.66 -13.59 -3.06
N LYS A 236 -5.40 -12.85 -2.24
CA LYS A 236 -6.79 -12.42 -2.48
C LYS A 236 -7.75 -13.59 -2.73
N GLU A 237 -7.44 -14.77 -2.24
CA GLU A 237 -8.27 -15.97 -2.32
C GLU A 237 -9.18 -16.08 -1.10
N TYR A 238 -10.06 -15.09 -0.89
CA TYR A 238 -10.84 -14.93 0.35
C TYR A 238 -11.75 -16.11 0.68
N GLY A 239 -12.34 -16.77 -0.31
CA GLY A 239 -13.14 -17.98 -0.10
C GLY A 239 -12.33 -19.13 0.50
N LYS A 240 -11.06 -19.30 0.09
CA LYS A 240 -10.17 -20.31 0.67
C LYS A 240 -9.70 -19.92 2.07
N ALA A 241 -9.45 -18.64 2.31
CA ALA A 241 -9.17 -18.12 3.65
C ALA A 241 -10.36 -18.39 4.59
N PHE A 242 -11.58 -18.15 4.12
CA PHE A 242 -12.79 -18.38 4.90
C PHE A 242 -12.98 -19.85 5.32
N ILE A 243 -12.60 -20.81 4.48
CA ILE A 243 -12.61 -22.24 4.85
C ILE A 243 -11.69 -22.47 6.06
N GLN A 244 -10.52 -21.82 6.11
CA GLN A 244 -9.60 -21.94 7.23
C GLN A 244 -10.15 -21.25 8.49
N GLU A 245 -10.71 -20.05 8.35
CA GLU A 245 -11.30 -19.32 9.47
C GLU A 245 -12.52 -20.06 10.07
N LYS A 246 -13.37 -20.70 9.25
CA LYS A 246 -14.42 -21.60 9.74
C LYS A 246 -13.87 -22.76 10.56
N ALA A 247 -12.76 -23.35 10.13
CA ALA A 247 -12.11 -24.44 10.86
C ALA A 247 -11.50 -23.98 12.19
N ILE A 248 -10.94 -22.75 12.23
CA ILE A 248 -10.42 -22.12 13.44
C ILE A 248 -11.54 -21.81 14.40
N PHE A 249 -12.60 -21.13 13.92
CA PHE A 249 -13.78 -20.77 14.71
C PHE A 249 -14.46 -21.98 15.37
N LYS A 250 -14.58 -23.10 14.64
CA LYS A 250 -15.14 -24.33 15.18
C LYS A 250 -14.39 -24.87 16.40
N ARG A 251 -13.07 -24.60 16.48
CA ARG A 251 -12.21 -25.04 17.59
C ARG A 251 -12.07 -23.98 18.69
N ASN A 252 -12.13 -22.72 18.29
CA ASN A 252 -12.02 -21.56 19.18
C ASN A 252 -12.99 -20.46 18.72
N PRO A 253 -14.21 -20.41 19.28
CA PRO A 253 -15.22 -19.41 18.91
C PRO A 253 -14.83 -17.96 19.20
N ASP A 254 -13.82 -17.70 20.07
CA ASP A 254 -13.35 -16.35 20.38
C ASP A 254 -12.63 -15.66 19.20
N THR A 255 -12.37 -16.39 18.10
CA THR A 255 -11.67 -15.86 16.91
C THR A 255 -12.60 -15.21 15.87
N PHE A 256 -13.85 -14.91 16.24
CA PHE A 256 -14.88 -14.42 15.31
C PHE A 256 -14.51 -13.11 14.59
N SER A 257 -13.71 -12.27 15.23
CA SER A 257 -13.22 -11.01 14.65
C SER A 257 -12.45 -11.17 13.33
N ASN A 258 -11.75 -12.30 13.15
CA ASN A 258 -11.04 -12.59 11.89
C ASN A 258 -12.02 -12.79 10.72
N ILE A 259 -13.15 -13.46 10.98
CA ILE A 259 -14.20 -13.70 9.98
C ILE A 259 -14.86 -12.36 9.58
N VAL A 260 -15.11 -11.47 10.56
CA VAL A 260 -15.65 -10.13 10.30
C VAL A 260 -14.67 -9.31 9.43
N ASN A 261 -13.38 -9.36 9.75
CA ASN A 261 -12.37 -8.69 8.95
C ASN A 261 -12.26 -9.26 7.52
N LEU A 262 -12.38 -10.57 7.39
CA LEU A 262 -12.37 -11.25 6.09
C LEU A 262 -13.57 -10.84 5.22
N ALA A 263 -14.77 -10.72 5.82
CA ALA A 263 -15.95 -10.19 5.13
C ALA A 263 -15.69 -8.79 4.57
N ARG A 264 -15.11 -7.89 5.38
CA ARG A 264 -14.76 -6.54 4.96
C ARG A 264 -13.81 -6.56 3.77
N LEU A 265 -12.73 -7.36 3.82
CA LEU A 265 -11.77 -7.47 2.73
C LEU A 265 -12.43 -8.00 1.44
N ALA A 266 -13.29 -9.00 1.54
CA ALA A 266 -14.00 -9.54 0.39
C ALA A 266 -14.96 -8.51 -0.25
N VAL A 267 -15.61 -7.67 0.55
CA VAL A 267 -16.44 -6.55 0.07
C VAL A 267 -15.59 -5.50 -0.63
N GLU A 268 -14.48 -5.08 -0.02
CA GLU A 268 -13.58 -4.06 -0.56
C GLU A 268 -12.96 -4.47 -1.92
N GLU A 269 -12.72 -5.76 -2.13
CA GLU A 269 -12.19 -6.30 -3.39
C GLU A 269 -13.29 -6.72 -4.38
N ASN A 270 -14.57 -6.45 -4.08
CA ASN A 270 -15.73 -6.79 -4.92
C ASN A 270 -15.91 -8.30 -5.17
N GLU A 271 -15.43 -9.14 -4.24
CA GLU A 271 -15.67 -10.59 -4.24
C GLU A 271 -17.06 -10.91 -3.68
N ASN A 272 -18.11 -10.43 -4.37
CA ASN A 272 -19.48 -10.33 -3.87
C ASN A 272 -20.08 -11.68 -3.41
N GLU A 273 -19.81 -12.78 -4.13
CA GLU A 273 -20.32 -14.10 -3.74
C GLU A 273 -19.67 -14.58 -2.44
N THR A 274 -18.35 -14.47 -2.35
CA THR A 274 -17.59 -14.82 -1.14
C THR A 274 -17.97 -13.92 0.04
N ALA A 275 -18.10 -12.62 -0.17
CA ALA A 275 -18.51 -11.66 0.85
C ALA A 275 -19.89 -12.04 1.42
N ARG A 276 -20.85 -12.37 0.56
CA ARG A 276 -22.19 -12.78 0.97
C ARG A 276 -22.17 -14.08 1.79
N GLU A 277 -21.42 -15.10 1.35
CA GLU A 277 -21.26 -16.35 2.11
C GLU A 277 -20.71 -16.10 3.52
N ILE A 278 -19.70 -15.21 3.64
CA ILE A 278 -19.11 -14.87 4.94
C ILE A 278 -20.11 -14.11 5.82
N LEU A 279 -20.81 -13.12 5.25
CA LEU A 279 -21.79 -12.30 5.98
C LEU A 279 -22.99 -13.14 6.47
N ASP A 280 -23.49 -14.05 5.66
CA ASP A 280 -24.54 -14.98 6.05
C ASP A 280 -24.08 -15.92 7.18
N PHE A 281 -22.83 -16.39 7.11
CA PHE A 281 -22.25 -17.16 8.20
C PHE A 281 -22.14 -16.33 9.49
N ILE A 282 -21.75 -15.06 9.41
CA ILE A 282 -21.71 -14.14 10.55
C ILE A 282 -23.10 -14.04 11.18
N LEU A 283 -24.13 -13.77 10.41
CA LEU A 283 -25.51 -13.64 10.91
C LEU A 283 -26.02 -14.93 11.57
N ALA A 284 -25.61 -16.09 11.06
CA ALA A 284 -26.02 -17.38 11.61
C ALA A 284 -25.27 -17.75 12.91
N ASN A 285 -24.11 -17.17 13.20
CA ASN A 285 -23.23 -17.64 14.27
C ASN A 285 -22.92 -16.59 15.36
N THR A 286 -23.48 -15.38 15.28
CA THR A 286 -23.34 -14.38 16.34
C THR A 286 -24.69 -13.90 16.85
N GLN A 287 -24.74 -13.54 18.15
CA GLN A 287 -25.87 -12.83 18.76
C GLN A 287 -25.48 -11.37 19.14
N GLU A 288 -24.27 -10.94 18.80
CA GLU A 288 -23.80 -9.59 19.07
C GLU A 288 -24.48 -8.59 18.13
N PRO A 289 -25.31 -7.65 18.66
CA PRO A 289 -26.12 -6.76 17.82
C PRO A 289 -25.27 -5.89 16.89
N ASP A 290 -24.11 -5.43 17.33
CA ASP A 290 -23.23 -4.56 16.53
C ASP A 290 -22.65 -5.31 15.33
N ILE A 291 -22.26 -6.58 15.51
CA ILE A 291 -21.74 -7.42 14.41
C ILE A 291 -22.86 -7.81 13.44
N GLN A 292 -24.04 -8.17 13.95
CA GLN A 292 -25.20 -8.45 13.10
C GLN A 292 -25.59 -7.23 12.27
N MET A 293 -25.64 -6.06 12.89
CA MET A 293 -25.96 -4.80 12.22
C MET A 293 -24.94 -4.45 11.12
N LEU A 294 -23.65 -4.64 11.41
CA LEU A 294 -22.58 -4.46 10.42
C LEU A 294 -22.76 -5.43 9.22
N ALA A 295 -23.06 -6.70 9.49
CA ALA A 295 -23.27 -7.69 8.43
C ALA A 295 -24.50 -7.33 7.57
N HIS A 296 -25.61 -6.95 8.19
CA HIS A 296 -26.79 -6.47 7.46
C HIS A 296 -26.51 -5.23 6.62
N GLN A 297 -25.71 -4.30 7.14
CA GLN A 297 -25.33 -3.09 6.39
C GLN A 297 -24.52 -3.43 5.13
N TYR A 298 -23.54 -4.33 5.23
CA TYR A 298 -22.78 -4.76 4.04
C TYR A 298 -23.69 -5.46 3.02
N LEU A 299 -24.55 -6.36 3.45
CA LEU A 299 -25.51 -7.03 2.56
C LEU A 299 -26.45 -6.04 1.87
N LEU A 300 -26.99 -5.06 2.61
CA LEU A 300 -27.83 -4.02 2.06
C LEU A 300 -27.08 -3.15 1.04
N ASN A 301 -25.85 -2.75 1.32
CA ASN A 301 -25.05 -1.98 0.36
C ASN A 301 -24.84 -2.77 -0.95
N MET A 302 -24.51 -4.06 -0.85
CA MET A 302 -24.35 -4.93 -2.02
C MET A 302 -25.66 -5.11 -2.79
N ASP A 303 -26.80 -5.23 -2.08
CA ASP A 303 -28.12 -5.33 -2.70
C ASP A 303 -28.51 -4.03 -3.41
N ILE A 304 -28.26 -2.88 -2.79
CA ILE A 304 -28.55 -1.53 -3.36
C ILE A 304 -27.73 -1.29 -4.62
N GLU A 305 -26.45 -1.71 -4.65
CA GLU A 305 -25.57 -1.48 -5.78
C GLU A 305 -26.08 -2.14 -7.08
N ILE A 306 -26.70 -3.31 -6.98
CA ILE A 306 -27.23 -4.06 -8.13
C ILE A 306 -28.75 -3.88 -8.33
N ALA A 307 -29.44 -3.16 -7.41
CA ALA A 307 -30.89 -3.05 -7.38
C ALA A 307 -31.46 -2.29 -8.59
N GLN A 308 -32.59 -2.77 -9.06
CA GLN A 308 -33.46 -2.07 -9.99
C GLN A 308 -34.68 -1.48 -9.26
N GLU A 309 -35.40 -0.56 -9.88
CA GLU A 309 -36.57 0.09 -9.25
C GLU A 309 -37.61 -0.90 -8.69
N LYS A 310 -37.76 -2.08 -9.29
CA LYS A 310 -38.64 -3.16 -8.80
C LYS A 310 -38.22 -3.73 -7.44
N ASP A 311 -36.93 -3.63 -7.08
CA ASP A 311 -36.34 -4.20 -5.87
C ASP A 311 -36.44 -3.23 -4.68
N TYR A 312 -36.64 -1.94 -4.96
CA TYR A 312 -36.65 -0.87 -3.94
C TYR A 312 -37.66 -1.07 -2.80
N PRO A 313 -38.89 -1.57 -3.02
CA PRO A 313 -39.82 -1.79 -1.92
C PRO A 313 -39.32 -2.84 -0.91
N ALA A 314 -38.67 -3.90 -1.37
CA ALA A 314 -38.12 -4.94 -0.50
C ALA A 314 -36.93 -4.42 0.32
N ILE A 315 -36.03 -3.63 -0.31
CA ILE A 315 -34.89 -2.99 0.36
C ILE A 315 -35.40 -1.99 1.42
N THR A 316 -36.39 -1.15 1.09
CA THR A 316 -37.00 -0.23 2.05
C THR A 316 -37.55 -0.97 3.26
N GLN A 317 -38.34 -2.04 3.04
CA GLN A 317 -38.88 -2.83 4.11
C GLN A 317 -37.82 -3.46 5.01
N GLN A 318 -36.70 -3.90 4.42
CA GLN A 318 -35.60 -4.50 5.18
C GLN A 318 -34.89 -3.44 6.02
N ILE A 319 -34.60 -2.25 5.47
CA ILE A 319 -34.00 -1.13 6.21
C ILE A 319 -34.89 -0.74 7.39
N ASP A 320 -36.21 -0.55 7.15
CA ASP A 320 -37.16 -0.16 8.19
C ASP A 320 -37.29 -1.21 9.29
N LYS A 321 -37.28 -2.50 8.92
CA LYS A 321 -37.26 -3.62 9.88
C LYS A 321 -36.02 -3.56 10.78
N LEU A 322 -34.84 -3.36 10.20
CA LEU A 322 -33.59 -3.28 10.97
C LEU A 322 -33.56 -2.04 11.88
N LEU A 323 -34.01 -0.88 11.41
CA LEU A 323 -34.13 0.32 12.24
C LEU A 323 -35.18 0.16 13.35
N THR A 324 -36.24 -0.61 13.13
CA THR A 324 -37.20 -0.97 14.18
C THR A 324 -36.54 -1.89 15.22
N GLN A 325 -35.73 -2.85 14.79
CA GLN A 325 -35.06 -3.82 15.66
C GLN A 325 -33.97 -3.18 16.51
N TYR A 326 -33.09 -2.38 15.90
CA TYR A 326 -31.92 -1.79 16.58
C TYR A 326 -32.19 -0.37 17.13
N GLY A 327 -33.31 0.24 16.77
CA GLY A 327 -33.68 1.59 17.18
C GLY A 327 -32.86 2.68 16.48
N THR A 328 -33.22 3.93 16.75
CA THR A 328 -32.48 5.12 16.27
C THR A 328 -31.50 5.56 17.34
N THR A 329 -30.30 5.06 17.29
CA THR A 329 -29.25 5.24 18.29
C THR A 329 -27.90 5.58 17.63
N PRO A 330 -26.89 6.05 18.36
CA PRO A 330 -25.55 6.24 17.78
C PRO A 330 -24.95 4.96 17.19
N ASN A 331 -25.28 3.77 17.71
CA ASN A 331 -24.79 2.49 17.20
C ASN A 331 -25.44 2.13 15.85
N SER A 332 -26.69 2.49 15.62
CA SER A 332 -27.39 2.26 14.35
C SER A 332 -27.19 3.40 13.33
N LEU A 333 -26.26 4.31 13.58
CA LEU A 333 -26.07 5.49 12.74
C LEU A 333 -25.86 5.14 11.27
N ASN A 334 -25.04 4.12 11.00
CA ASN A 334 -24.76 3.70 9.62
C ASN A 334 -26.03 3.24 8.87
N LEU A 335 -26.97 2.57 9.54
CA LEU A 335 -28.26 2.21 8.95
C LEU A 335 -29.14 3.45 8.70
N GLN A 336 -29.08 4.46 9.57
CA GLN A 336 -29.79 5.73 9.39
C GLN A 336 -29.23 6.51 8.19
N LEU A 337 -27.90 6.53 8.05
CA LEU A 337 -27.22 7.14 6.89
C LEU A 337 -27.59 6.40 5.60
N LEU A 338 -27.59 5.07 5.62
CA LEU A 338 -27.99 4.24 4.48
C LEU A 338 -29.43 4.49 4.08
N LYS A 339 -30.36 4.54 5.07
CA LYS A 339 -31.76 4.89 4.79
C LYS A 339 -31.91 6.25 4.13
N ALA A 340 -31.26 7.27 4.68
CA ALA A 340 -31.34 8.61 4.15
C ALA A 340 -30.80 8.72 2.72
N ASP A 341 -29.70 8.03 2.44
CA ASP A 341 -29.11 7.94 1.12
C ASP A 341 -30.05 7.24 0.13
N PHE A 342 -30.56 6.06 0.52
CA PHE A 342 -31.47 5.30 -0.30
C PHE A 342 -32.77 6.06 -0.61
N ASP A 343 -33.36 6.68 0.42
CA ASP A 343 -34.55 7.51 0.23
C ASP A 343 -34.32 8.67 -0.75
N ALA A 344 -33.18 9.38 -0.62
CA ALA A 344 -32.90 10.54 -1.43
C ALA A 344 -32.48 10.22 -2.87
N PHE A 345 -31.53 9.30 -3.05
CA PHE A 345 -30.90 9.05 -4.34
C PHE A 345 -31.61 7.98 -5.18
N HIS A 346 -32.24 6.97 -4.53
CA HIS A 346 -32.94 5.88 -5.22
C HIS A 346 -34.46 6.11 -5.27
N LEU A 347 -35.09 6.45 -4.15
CA LEU A 347 -36.52 6.72 -4.11
C LEU A 347 -36.89 8.14 -4.52
N LYS A 348 -35.90 9.02 -4.76
CA LYS A 348 -36.08 10.45 -5.11
C LYS A 348 -36.91 11.23 -4.05
N ASN A 349 -36.85 10.78 -2.81
CA ASN A 349 -37.54 11.36 -1.66
C ASN A 349 -36.53 12.08 -0.74
N THR A 350 -36.02 13.21 -1.19
CA THR A 350 -35.06 14.04 -0.44
C THR A 350 -35.61 14.51 0.91
N ALA A 351 -36.94 14.74 1.00
CA ALA A 351 -37.57 15.15 2.25
C ALA A 351 -37.46 14.07 3.35
N SER A 352 -37.64 12.81 3.01
CA SER A 352 -37.46 11.67 3.95
C SER A 352 -36.01 11.55 4.41
N GLY A 353 -35.05 11.62 3.48
CA GLY A 353 -33.63 11.59 3.80
C GLY A 353 -33.21 12.71 4.75
N ILE A 354 -33.62 13.95 4.46
CA ILE A 354 -33.35 15.13 5.31
C ILE A 354 -33.96 14.92 6.72
N ALA A 355 -35.21 14.44 6.80
CA ALA A 355 -35.87 14.22 8.09
C ALA A 355 -35.16 13.14 8.93
N THR A 356 -34.68 12.07 8.30
CA THR A 356 -33.91 11.01 8.97
C THR A 356 -32.61 11.57 9.54
N LEU A 357 -31.86 12.35 8.77
CA LEU A 357 -30.57 12.90 9.21
C LEU A 357 -30.71 14.01 10.25
N ASN A 358 -31.77 14.84 10.17
CA ASN A 358 -32.03 15.80 11.23
C ASN A 358 -32.31 15.13 12.58
N LYS A 359 -33.04 14.00 12.60
CA LYS A 359 -33.22 13.20 13.82
C LYS A 359 -31.88 12.59 14.30
N ALA A 360 -31.04 12.14 13.38
CA ALA A 360 -29.72 11.63 13.74
C ALA A 360 -28.84 12.71 14.40
N LEU A 361 -28.92 13.99 13.98
CA LEU A 361 -28.19 15.10 14.60
C LEU A 361 -28.65 15.41 16.04
N GLU A 362 -29.83 14.94 16.47
CA GLU A 362 -30.31 15.09 17.87
C GLU A 362 -29.69 14.06 18.82
N LEU A 363 -28.99 13.04 18.27
CA LEU A 363 -28.32 12.00 19.06
C LEU A 363 -27.01 12.53 19.68
N GLN A 364 -26.55 11.87 20.75
CA GLN A 364 -25.24 12.14 21.34
C GLN A 364 -24.13 11.51 20.50
N LEU A 365 -23.74 12.20 19.42
CA LEU A 365 -22.72 11.76 18.48
C LEU A 365 -21.35 12.32 18.85
N ASN A 366 -20.29 11.56 18.59
CA ASN A 366 -18.95 12.13 18.61
C ASN A 366 -18.73 13.04 17.39
N LYS A 367 -17.64 13.83 17.37
CA LYS A 367 -17.36 14.80 16.31
C LYS A 367 -17.29 14.21 14.91
N TYR A 368 -16.77 12.99 14.76
CA TYR A 368 -16.68 12.33 13.45
C TYR A 368 -18.04 11.82 12.99
N GLN A 369 -18.81 11.19 13.87
CA GLN A 369 -20.19 10.80 13.58
C GLN A 369 -21.07 11.99 13.21
N ASN A 370 -20.92 13.12 13.93
CA ASN A 370 -21.64 14.36 13.61
C ASN A 370 -21.26 14.89 12.22
N ALA A 371 -19.95 14.88 11.91
CA ALA A 371 -19.47 15.28 10.59
C ALA A 371 -20.00 14.37 9.47
N GLU A 372 -20.08 13.06 9.70
CA GLU A 372 -20.63 12.10 8.73
C GLU A 372 -22.11 12.37 8.44
N VAL A 373 -22.92 12.61 9.47
CA VAL A 373 -24.33 12.99 9.32
C VAL A 373 -24.47 14.32 8.57
N LYS A 374 -23.71 15.35 8.95
CA LYS A 374 -23.69 16.65 8.27
C LYS A 374 -23.27 16.54 6.80
N MET A 375 -22.25 15.70 6.51
CA MET A 375 -21.76 15.44 5.16
C MET A 375 -22.88 14.86 4.28
N LYS A 376 -23.54 13.81 4.75
CA LYS A 376 -24.64 13.16 4.03
C LYS A 376 -25.86 14.10 3.91
N LEU A 377 -26.19 14.86 4.95
CA LEU A 377 -27.28 15.86 4.91
C LEU A 377 -26.98 16.94 3.87
N ALA A 378 -25.75 17.43 3.81
CA ALA A 378 -25.34 18.41 2.82
C ALA A 378 -25.38 17.83 1.39
N ASP A 379 -24.99 16.56 1.19
CA ASP A 379 -25.11 15.87 -0.10
C ASP A 379 -26.58 15.82 -0.57
N ILE A 380 -27.51 15.49 0.33
CA ILE A 380 -28.96 15.44 -0.01
C ILE A 380 -29.54 16.86 -0.24
N LEU A 381 -29.12 17.85 0.55
CA LEU A 381 -29.52 19.24 0.33
C LEU A 381 -28.99 19.75 -1.01
N LEU A 382 -27.78 19.38 -1.40
CA LEU A 382 -27.21 19.69 -2.71
C LEU A 382 -28.03 19.05 -3.82
N LEU A 383 -28.40 17.76 -3.68
CA LEU A 383 -29.27 17.06 -4.63
C LEU A 383 -30.62 17.80 -4.83
N ASP A 384 -31.15 18.39 -3.76
CA ASP A 384 -32.40 19.15 -3.72
C ASP A 384 -32.23 20.65 -4.11
N GLU A 385 -31.10 21.00 -4.75
CA GLU A 385 -30.73 22.36 -5.20
C GLU A 385 -30.65 23.42 -4.07
N LYS A 386 -30.57 22.99 -2.82
CA LYS A 386 -30.42 23.86 -1.64
C LYS A 386 -28.94 24.21 -1.40
N PHE A 387 -28.28 24.75 -2.43
CA PHE A 387 -26.83 25.00 -2.46
C PHE A 387 -26.30 25.70 -1.21
N ASN A 388 -26.94 26.78 -0.78
CA ASN A 388 -26.49 27.57 0.37
C ASN A 388 -26.53 26.76 1.67
N GLN A 389 -27.56 25.95 1.86
CA GLN A 389 -27.67 25.11 3.06
C GLN A 389 -26.61 23.98 3.05
N ALA A 390 -26.39 23.37 1.89
CA ALA A 390 -25.35 22.37 1.74
C ALA A 390 -23.96 22.95 2.06
N ILE A 391 -23.63 24.11 1.51
CA ILE A 391 -22.37 24.82 1.78
C ILE A 391 -22.18 25.08 3.28
N ILE A 392 -23.23 25.51 3.99
CA ILE A 392 -23.17 25.78 5.43
C ILE A 392 -22.76 24.49 6.20
N TYR A 393 -23.40 23.35 5.92
CA TYR A 393 -23.06 22.10 6.61
C TYR A 393 -21.64 21.60 6.28
N TYR A 394 -21.21 21.68 5.01
CA TYR A 394 -19.84 21.34 4.64
C TYR A 394 -18.82 22.27 5.34
N SER A 395 -19.10 23.60 5.40
CA SER A 395 -18.21 24.54 6.07
C SER A 395 -18.14 24.32 7.59
N GLN A 396 -19.23 23.87 8.22
CA GLN A 396 -19.19 23.47 9.64
C GLN A 396 -18.23 22.29 9.87
N ILE A 397 -18.25 21.30 8.98
CA ILE A 397 -17.32 20.16 9.08
C ILE A 397 -15.87 20.63 8.92
N GLU A 398 -15.61 21.49 7.94
CA GLU A 398 -14.29 22.08 7.71
C GLU A 398 -13.76 22.80 8.96
N GLU A 399 -14.63 23.57 9.63
CA GLU A 399 -14.27 24.30 10.85
C GLU A 399 -14.06 23.40 12.07
N GLU A 400 -14.93 22.39 12.26
CA GLU A 400 -14.90 21.47 13.41
C GLU A 400 -13.72 20.48 13.36
N LEU A 401 -13.30 20.05 12.15
CA LEU A 401 -12.29 19.04 11.93
C LEU A 401 -11.04 19.59 11.21
N LYS A 402 -10.62 20.81 11.54
CA LYS A 402 -9.44 21.46 10.93
C LYS A 402 -8.25 20.51 10.77
N ASN A 403 -7.63 20.51 9.58
CA ASN A 403 -6.47 19.67 9.21
C ASN A 403 -6.74 18.14 9.14
N ASP A 404 -7.98 17.71 9.22
CA ASP A 404 -8.37 16.31 9.03
C ASP A 404 -8.70 16.04 7.54
N ALA A 405 -8.54 14.80 7.10
CA ALA A 405 -8.91 14.39 5.74
C ALA A 405 -10.39 14.64 5.44
N VAL A 406 -11.27 14.46 6.44
CA VAL A 406 -12.72 14.73 6.32
C VAL A 406 -12.99 16.21 6.11
N ALA A 407 -12.24 17.11 6.76
CA ALA A 407 -12.35 18.56 6.54
C ALA A 407 -11.92 18.92 5.11
N HIS A 408 -10.83 18.36 4.59
CA HIS A 408 -10.41 18.59 3.20
C HIS A 408 -11.46 18.09 2.20
N GLN A 409 -12.10 16.93 2.48
CA GLN A 409 -13.20 16.44 1.66
C GLN A 409 -14.41 17.38 1.69
N ALA A 410 -14.78 17.90 2.87
CA ALA A 410 -15.86 18.88 3.01
C ALA A 410 -15.54 20.17 2.24
N SER A 411 -14.31 20.67 2.34
CA SER A 411 -13.86 21.87 1.61
C SER A 411 -13.94 21.69 0.08
N LEU A 412 -13.56 20.50 -0.44
CA LEU A 412 -13.76 20.17 -1.86
C LEU A 412 -15.25 20.17 -2.24
N LYS A 413 -16.12 19.66 -1.37
CA LYS A 413 -17.59 19.68 -1.60
C LYS A 413 -18.16 21.09 -1.53
N VAL A 414 -17.64 21.99 -0.68
CA VAL A 414 -17.95 23.43 -0.71
C VAL A 414 -17.64 24.03 -2.09
N ALA A 415 -16.44 23.73 -2.61
CA ALA A 415 -16.04 24.22 -3.92
C ALA A 415 -16.92 23.66 -5.04
N LYS A 416 -17.21 22.34 -5.04
CA LYS A 416 -18.11 21.70 -6.01
C LYS A 416 -19.55 22.27 -5.94
N ALA A 417 -20.09 22.49 -4.74
CA ALA A 417 -21.42 23.08 -4.56
C ALA A 417 -21.48 24.54 -5.07
N SER A 418 -20.42 25.33 -4.83
CA SER A 418 -20.28 26.70 -5.34
C SER A 418 -20.17 26.72 -6.86
N TYR A 419 -19.41 25.79 -7.45
CA TYR A 419 -19.32 25.61 -8.90
C TYR A 419 -20.69 25.28 -9.51
N PHE A 420 -21.44 24.34 -8.98
CA PHE A 420 -22.79 23.99 -9.46
C PHE A 420 -23.77 25.15 -9.34
N LYS A 421 -23.63 25.99 -8.31
CA LYS A 421 -24.41 27.21 -8.12
C LYS A 421 -24.04 28.29 -9.15
N GLY A 422 -22.84 28.24 -9.74
CA GLY A 422 -22.28 29.25 -10.64
C GLY A 422 -21.51 30.36 -9.92
N ASP A 423 -21.12 30.14 -8.66
CA ASP A 423 -20.26 31.04 -7.87
C ASP A 423 -18.78 30.63 -8.06
N PHE A 424 -18.25 30.89 -9.25
CA PHE A 424 -16.95 30.43 -9.66
C PHE A 424 -15.79 31.09 -8.92
N GLU A 425 -15.95 32.36 -8.53
CA GLU A 425 -14.91 33.07 -7.78
C GLU A 425 -14.71 32.44 -6.40
N TRP A 426 -15.78 32.07 -5.71
CA TRP A 426 -15.70 31.39 -4.42
C TRP A 426 -15.16 29.98 -4.57
N ALA A 427 -15.63 29.25 -5.58
CA ALA A 427 -15.11 27.92 -5.89
C ALA A 427 -13.57 27.92 -6.10
N GLN A 428 -13.06 28.86 -6.94
CA GLN A 428 -11.63 29.00 -7.18
C GLN A 428 -10.82 29.30 -5.91
N LYS A 429 -11.34 30.16 -5.02
CA LYS A 429 -10.66 30.46 -3.74
C LYS A 429 -10.48 29.21 -2.89
N GLN A 430 -11.50 28.39 -2.77
CA GLN A 430 -11.45 27.13 -2.04
C GLN A 430 -10.49 26.12 -2.70
N LEU A 431 -10.60 25.93 -4.01
CA LEU A 431 -9.78 25.01 -4.77
C LEU A 431 -8.29 25.37 -4.74
N LYS A 432 -7.95 26.67 -4.71
CA LYS A 432 -6.56 27.15 -4.64
C LYS A 432 -5.84 26.65 -3.38
N VAL A 433 -6.55 26.54 -2.26
CA VAL A 433 -5.99 26.01 -1.01
C VAL A 433 -5.83 24.50 -1.09
N LEU A 434 -6.81 23.80 -1.68
CA LEU A 434 -6.86 22.35 -1.74
C LEU A 434 -5.84 21.72 -2.69
N LYS A 435 -5.33 22.45 -3.68
CA LYS A 435 -4.26 21.94 -4.59
C LYS A 435 -2.98 21.52 -3.87
N SER A 436 -2.75 21.99 -2.65
CA SER A 436 -1.63 21.59 -1.79
C SER A 436 -2.02 20.61 -0.68
N SER A 437 -3.18 19.97 -0.79
CA SER A 437 -3.64 18.97 0.19
C SER A 437 -2.68 17.79 0.29
N SER A 438 -2.55 17.22 1.48
CA SER A 438 -1.78 15.99 1.72
C SER A 438 -2.41 14.74 1.07
N SER A 439 -3.70 14.78 0.76
CA SER A 439 -4.39 13.76 -0.03
C SER A 439 -4.22 14.05 -1.52
N GLN A 440 -3.46 13.20 -2.21
CA GLN A 440 -3.21 13.33 -3.65
C GLN A 440 -4.52 13.32 -4.47
N LEU A 441 -5.50 12.50 -4.07
CA LEU A 441 -6.79 12.42 -4.74
C LEU A 441 -7.56 13.76 -4.65
N ILE A 442 -7.64 14.36 -3.44
CA ILE A 442 -8.30 15.65 -3.25
C ILE A 442 -7.56 16.76 -3.99
N ALA A 443 -6.23 16.73 -4.00
CA ALA A 443 -5.41 17.72 -4.70
C ALA A 443 -5.63 17.65 -6.21
N ASN A 444 -5.72 16.46 -6.79
CA ASN A 444 -5.98 16.26 -8.23
C ASN A 444 -7.39 16.73 -8.61
N ASP A 445 -8.42 16.32 -7.86
CA ASP A 445 -9.81 16.78 -8.08
C ASP A 445 -9.92 18.30 -7.99
N ALA A 446 -9.23 18.90 -7.01
CA ALA A 446 -9.23 20.35 -6.83
C ALA A 446 -8.50 21.06 -7.98
N LEU A 447 -7.40 20.50 -8.48
CA LEU A 447 -6.64 21.03 -9.60
C LEU A 447 -7.46 20.96 -10.89
N GLU A 448 -8.08 19.82 -11.21
CA GLU A 448 -8.93 19.64 -12.39
C GLU A 448 -10.04 20.70 -12.42
N LEU A 449 -10.83 20.81 -11.34
CA LEU A 449 -11.92 21.77 -11.27
C LEU A 449 -11.42 23.22 -11.27
N PHE A 450 -10.26 23.49 -10.65
CA PHE A 450 -9.65 24.83 -10.68
C PHE A 450 -9.24 25.22 -12.09
N LEU A 451 -8.62 24.33 -12.87
CA LEU A 451 -8.21 24.57 -14.25
C LEU A 451 -9.45 24.78 -15.14
N LEU A 452 -10.44 23.88 -15.04
CA LEU A 452 -11.71 24.03 -15.76
C LEU A 452 -12.33 25.41 -15.58
N ILE A 453 -12.43 25.90 -14.33
CA ILE A 453 -12.99 27.22 -14.05
C ILE A 453 -12.06 28.31 -14.60
N THR A 454 -10.74 28.22 -14.39
CA THR A 454 -9.79 29.25 -14.78
C THR A 454 -9.79 29.46 -16.29
N ASP A 455 -9.67 28.39 -17.06
CA ASP A 455 -9.57 28.45 -18.52
C ASP A 455 -10.85 29.01 -19.17
N ASN A 456 -12.00 28.72 -18.56
CA ASN A 456 -13.30 29.18 -19.06
C ASN A 456 -13.77 30.50 -18.48
N THR A 457 -13.02 31.14 -17.57
CA THR A 457 -13.34 32.50 -17.05
C THR A 457 -12.49 33.58 -17.67
N VAL A 458 -11.34 33.25 -18.27
CA VAL A 458 -10.44 34.21 -18.93
C VAL A 458 -10.99 34.66 -20.28
N GLU A 459 -11.56 33.75 -21.06
CA GLU A 459 -12.02 34.02 -22.42
C GLU A 459 -13.47 34.58 -22.46
N ASP A 460 -14.32 34.18 -21.52
CA ASP A 460 -15.73 34.63 -21.43
C ASP A 460 -16.01 35.36 -20.12
N SER A 461 -15.97 36.69 -20.16
CA SER A 461 -16.29 37.54 -19.02
C SER A 461 -17.73 37.38 -18.51
N THR A 462 -18.66 36.86 -19.33
CA THR A 462 -20.04 36.57 -18.94
C THR A 462 -20.20 35.24 -18.26
N GLN A 463 -19.23 34.34 -18.46
CA GLN A 463 -19.19 32.98 -17.94
C GLN A 463 -20.41 32.13 -18.35
N THR A 464 -21.02 32.47 -19.49
CA THR A 464 -22.28 31.86 -19.92
C THR A 464 -22.12 30.41 -20.27
N ALA A 465 -21.05 30.05 -21.05
CA ALA A 465 -20.75 28.69 -21.42
C ALA A 465 -20.41 27.82 -20.19
N LEU A 466 -19.59 28.36 -19.27
CA LEU A 466 -19.22 27.67 -18.04
C LEU A 466 -20.43 27.46 -17.11
N LYS A 467 -21.36 28.42 -17.02
CA LYS A 467 -22.62 28.24 -16.26
C LYS A 467 -23.49 27.12 -16.82
N LYS A 468 -23.61 27.03 -18.15
CA LYS A 468 -24.33 25.93 -18.81
C LYS A 468 -23.64 24.59 -18.53
N PHE A 469 -22.31 24.56 -18.62
CA PHE A 469 -21.53 23.37 -18.34
C PHE A 469 -21.67 22.91 -16.89
N ALA A 470 -21.55 23.81 -15.92
CA ALA A 470 -21.74 23.50 -14.50
C ALA A 470 -23.16 22.96 -14.21
N ARG A 471 -24.18 23.48 -14.89
CA ARG A 471 -25.56 22.94 -14.78
C ARG A 471 -25.71 21.57 -15.44
N ALA A 472 -25.00 21.30 -16.52
CA ALA A 472 -24.96 19.97 -17.14
C ALA A 472 -24.24 18.96 -16.23
N ASP A 473 -23.10 19.33 -15.64
CA ASP A 473 -22.39 18.52 -14.63
C ASP A 473 -23.26 18.26 -13.38
N PHE A 474 -24.03 19.27 -12.95
CA PHE A 474 -24.97 19.11 -11.84
C PHE A 474 -26.08 18.08 -12.14
N LYS A 475 -26.54 17.99 -13.40
CA LYS A 475 -27.49 16.96 -13.82
C LYS A 475 -26.85 15.55 -13.71
N LEU A 476 -25.55 15.42 -13.94
CA LEU A 476 -24.83 14.15 -13.65
C LEU A 476 -24.84 13.83 -12.16
N TYR A 477 -24.59 14.81 -11.30
CA TYR A 477 -24.70 14.64 -9.85
C TYR A 477 -26.10 14.17 -9.43
N GLN A 478 -27.15 14.67 -10.08
CA GLN A 478 -28.53 14.26 -9.89
C GLN A 478 -28.88 12.90 -10.55
N ASN A 479 -27.90 12.20 -11.14
CA ASN A 479 -28.07 10.97 -11.94
C ASN A 479 -29.04 11.12 -13.15
N LYS A 480 -29.23 12.35 -13.66
CA LYS A 480 -30.05 12.66 -14.83
C LYS A 480 -29.20 12.61 -16.11
N LYS A 481 -28.67 11.41 -16.43
CA LYS A 481 -27.65 11.21 -17.48
C LYS A 481 -28.10 11.66 -18.86
N GLU A 482 -29.33 11.39 -19.24
CA GLU A 482 -29.88 11.78 -20.57
C GLU A 482 -30.05 13.29 -20.70
N GLU A 483 -30.53 13.95 -19.63
CA GLU A 483 -30.65 15.40 -19.61
C GLU A 483 -29.26 16.08 -19.62
N ALA A 484 -28.30 15.52 -18.92
CA ALA A 484 -26.91 16.00 -18.93
C ALA A 484 -26.30 15.87 -20.35
N LEU A 485 -26.46 14.72 -21.00
CA LEU A 485 -25.98 14.49 -22.36
C LEU A 485 -26.61 15.50 -23.35
N ALA A 486 -27.91 15.75 -23.25
CA ALA A 486 -28.58 16.74 -24.10
C ALA A 486 -28.03 18.16 -23.86
N ALA A 487 -27.78 18.51 -22.59
CA ALA A 487 -27.23 19.83 -22.24
C ALA A 487 -25.78 20.00 -22.73
N PHE A 488 -24.93 18.97 -22.63
CA PHE A 488 -23.58 19.02 -23.18
C PHE A 488 -23.56 19.12 -24.70
N LYS A 489 -24.45 18.41 -25.40
CA LYS A 489 -24.60 18.55 -26.87
C LYS A 489 -25.05 19.94 -27.29
N ASP A 490 -25.94 20.60 -26.51
CA ASP A 490 -26.33 21.98 -26.75
C ASP A 490 -25.12 22.95 -26.63
N ILE A 491 -24.24 22.73 -25.64
CA ILE A 491 -22.98 23.49 -25.51
C ILE A 491 -22.11 23.33 -26.74
N LEU A 492 -21.88 22.10 -27.21
CA LEU A 492 -21.10 21.87 -28.43
C LEU A 492 -21.67 22.55 -29.67
N ALA A 493 -23.01 22.66 -29.75
CA ALA A 493 -23.67 23.29 -30.90
C ALA A 493 -23.60 24.81 -30.84
N ASN A 494 -23.78 25.42 -29.67
CA ASN A 494 -24.07 26.83 -29.51
C ASN A 494 -22.95 27.67 -28.88
N ASP A 495 -22.08 27.09 -28.05
CA ASP A 495 -20.99 27.77 -27.35
C ASP A 495 -19.66 27.38 -27.98
N LYS A 496 -19.02 28.27 -28.74
CA LYS A 496 -17.86 27.95 -29.62
C LYS A 496 -16.50 28.37 -29.03
N THR A 497 -16.41 28.67 -27.76
CA THR A 497 -15.13 28.94 -27.10
C THR A 497 -14.34 27.65 -27.02
N GLU A 498 -13.05 27.67 -27.36
CA GLU A 498 -12.21 26.47 -27.50
C GLU A 498 -12.11 25.71 -26.18
N SER A 499 -11.88 26.41 -25.07
CA SER A 499 -11.70 25.83 -23.72
C SER A 499 -12.94 25.08 -23.19
N ILE A 500 -14.17 25.42 -23.60
CA ILE A 500 -15.38 24.70 -23.17
C ILE A 500 -15.69 23.52 -24.10
N GLN A 501 -15.19 23.54 -25.34
CA GLN A 501 -15.49 22.52 -26.32
C GLN A 501 -14.77 21.21 -26.01
N ASP A 502 -13.46 21.24 -25.71
CA ASP A 502 -12.66 20.05 -25.45
C ASP A 502 -13.15 19.29 -24.21
N VAL A 503 -13.38 19.98 -23.08
CA VAL A 503 -13.92 19.36 -21.87
C VAL A 503 -15.34 18.81 -22.09
N THR A 504 -16.14 19.48 -22.91
CA THR A 504 -17.50 19.01 -23.24
C THR A 504 -17.45 17.72 -24.08
N LEU A 505 -16.53 17.64 -25.06
CA LEU A 505 -16.27 16.42 -25.82
C LEU A 505 -15.86 15.26 -24.89
N LEU A 506 -14.97 15.54 -23.93
CA LEU A 506 -14.54 14.55 -22.95
C LEU A 506 -15.72 14.04 -22.10
N ARG A 507 -16.54 14.94 -21.54
CA ARG A 507 -17.73 14.56 -20.72
C ARG A 507 -18.72 13.71 -21.52
N ILE A 508 -18.97 14.03 -22.78
CA ILE A 508 -19.86 13.24 -23.65
C ILE A 508 -19.25 11.87 -23.93
N GLY A 509 -17.95 11.82 -24.25
CA GLY A 509 -17.22 10.56 -24.45
C GLY A 509 -17.34 9.63 -23.26
N ARG A 510 -17.10 10.15 -22.05
CA ARG A 510 -17.24 9.39 -20.78
C ARG A 510 -18.69 8.93 -20.54
N LEU A 511 -19.70 9.71 -20.89
CA LEU A 511 -21.09 9.30 -20.78
C LEU A 511 -21.44 8.16 -21.73
N TYR A 512 -20.97 8.18 -22.96
CA TYR A 512 -21.18 7.08 -23.91
C TYR A 512 -20.42 5.81 -23.49
N GLU A 513 -19.19 5.96 -23.02
CA GLU A 513 -18.42 4.85 -22.46
C GLU A 513 -19.16 4.15 -21.30
N ALA A 514 -19.71 4.95 -20.35
CA ALA A 514 -20.48 4.43 -19.23
C ALA A 514 -21.79 3.74 -19.66
N GLN A 515 -22.31 4.04 -20.86
CA GLN A 515 -23.46 3.35 -21.47
C GLN A 515 -23.05 2.12 -22.29
N GLY A 516 -21.75 1.79 -22.39
CA GLY A 516 -21.22 0.73 -23.24
C GLY A 516 -21.22 1.06 -24.73
N LYS A 517 -21.49 2.30 -25.11
CA LYS A 517 -21.49 2.78 -26.51
C LYS A 517 -20.08 3.20 -26.90
N ASN A 518 -19.22 2.18 -27.11
CA ASN A 518 -17.79 2.37 -27.27
C ASN A 518 -17.43 3.14 -28.55
N ASP A 519 -18.12 2.89 -29.66
CA ASP A 519 -17.83 3.57 -30.94
C ASP A 519 -18.15 5.06 -30.88
N GLU A 520 -19.27 5.42 -30.24
CA GLU A 520 -19.64 6.82 -30.02
C GLU A 520 -18.62 7.50 -29.09
N ALA A 521 -18.23 6.84 -27.98
CA ALA A 521 -17.21 7.37 -27.07
C ALA A 521 -15.90 7.66 -27.80
N LEU A 522 -15.39 6.69 -28.58
CA LEU A 522 -14.20 6.85 -29.41
C LEU A 522 -14.31 8.01 -30.41
N SER A 523 -15.49 8.21 -31.01
CA SER A 523 -15.72 9.33 -31.93
C SER A 523 -15.56 10.69 -31.27
N PHE A 524 -15.96 10.83 -29.99
CA PHE A 524 -15.79 12.06 -29.21
C PHE A 524 -14.35 12.25 -28.75
N TYR A 525 -13.67 11.21 -28.30
CA TYR A 525 -12.26 11.28 -27.94
C TYR A 525 -11.37 11.58 -29.15
N GLN A 526 -11.69 11.00 -30.32
CA GLN A 526 -10.96 11.29 -31.55
C GLN A 526 -11.05 12.78 -31.94
N GLN A 527 -12.20 13.44 -31.71
CA GLN A 527 -12.32 14.86 -31.97
C GLN A 527 -11.41 15.70 -31.08
N ILE A 528 -11.16 15.26 -29.82
CA ILE A 528 -10.17 15.92 -28.94
C ILE A 528 -8.78 15.71 -29.52
N ILE A 529 -8.43 14.48 -29.89
CA ILE A 529 -7.10 14.12 -30.42
C ILE A 529 -6.79 14.91 -31.70
N ASP A 530 -7.79 15.12 -32.56
CA ASP A 530 -7.60 15.78 -33.86
C ASP A 530 -7.58 17.30 -33.78
N LYS A 531 -8.37 17.90 -32.86
CA LYS A 531 -8.61 19.35 -32.86
C LYS A 531 -7.98 20.06 -31.67
N TYR A 532 -7.71 19.35 -30.57
CA TYR A 532 -7.28 19.92 -29.31
C TYR A 532 -5.99 19.22 -28.79
N ALA A 533 -5.05 18.95 -29.69
CA ALA A 533 -3.83 18.21 -29.40
C ALA A 533 -2.91 18.90 -28.37
N GLU A 534 -3.04 20.22 -28.19
CA GLU A 534 -2.31 21.01 -27.19
C GLU A 534 -3.19 21.31 -25.95
N GLY A 535 -4.43 20.81 -25.90
CA GLY A 535 -5.37 21.01 -24.80
C GLY A 535 -5.02 20.15 -23.60
N ILE A 536 -5.56 20.54 -22.43
CA ILE A 536 -5.28 19.85 -21.15
C ILE A 536 -5.93 18.46 -21.03
N TYR A 537 -6.85 18.08 -21.93
CA TYR A 537 -7.58 16.82 -21.91
C TYR A 537 -7.12 15.81 -22.97
N ILE A 538 -5.99 16.09 -23.64
CA ILE A 538 -5.47 15.21 -24.69
C ILE A 538 -5.00 13.87 -24.15
N ASP A 539 -4.34 13.85 -23.02
CA ASP A 539 -3.83 12.64 -22.36
C ASP A 539 -4.98 11.74 -21.88
N GLU A 540 -6.06 12.31 -21.33
CA GLU A 540 -7.26 11.55 -21.00
C GLU A 540 -7.93 10.95 -22.27
N ALA A 541 -8.07 11.73 -23.32
CA ALA A 541 -8.68 11.24 -24.56
C ALA A 541 -7.87 10.09 -25.18
N LEU A 542 -6.54 10.18 -25.16
CA LEU A 542 -5.63 9.11 -25.60
C LEU A 542 -5.77 7.87 -24.70
N PHE A 543 -5.72 8.07 -23.38
CA PHE A 543 -5.76 6.98 -22.42
C PHE A 543 -7.11 6.24 -22.46
N TYR A 544 -8.24 6.95 -22.41
CA TYR A 544 -9.55 6.30 -22.45
C TYR A 544 -9.83 5.63 -23.80
N SER A 545 -9.35 6.18 -24.90
CA SER A 545 -9.41 5.50 -26.20
C SER A 545 -8.61 4.19 -26.19
N ALA A 546 -7.40 4.22 -25.61
CA ALA A 546 -6.59 3.02 -25.46
C ALA A 546 -7.26 1.95 -24.58
N GLU A 547 -7.86 2.36 -23.45
CA GLU A 547 -8.61 1.49 -22.55
C GLU A 547 -9.81 0.81 -23.25
N ILE A 548 -10.56 1.56 -24.04
CA ILE A 548 -11.68 1.00 -24.83
C ILE A 548 -11.15 -0.03 -25.82
N TYR A 549 -10.12 0.32 -26.60
CA TYR A 549 -9.55 -0.63 -27.58
C TYR A 549 -8.99 -1.88 -26.90
N ASN A 550 -8.26 -1.72 -25.78
CA ASN A 550 -7.65 -2.83 -25.07
C ASN A 550 -8.68 -3.71 -24.36
N LYS A 551 -9.45 -3.11 -23.44
CA LYS A 551 -10.27 -3.87 -22.49
C LYS A 551 -11.69 -4.19 -22.98
N LYS A 552 -12.25 -3.39 -23.90
CA LYS A 552 -13.63 -3.56 -24.37
C LYS A 552 -13.71 -4.18 -25.76
N LEU A 553 -12.81 -3.78 -26.67
CA LEU A 553 -12.80 -4.22 -28.06
C LEU A 553 -11.73 -5.29 -28.35
N ASN A 554 -10.89 -5.62 -27.35
CA ASN A 554 -9.80 -6.58 -27.44
C ASN A 554 -8.92 -6.35 -28.69
N ASN A 555 -8.55 -5.09 -28.95
CA ASN A 555 -7.77 -4.64 -30.10
C ASN A 555 -6.45 -3.99 -29.65
N PRO A 556 -5.43 -4.80 -29.29
CA PRO A 556 -4.15 -4.29 -28.80
C PRO A 556 -3.38 -3.47 -29.85
N GLU A 557 -3.56 -3.76 -31.13
CA GLU A 557 -2.89 -3.03 -32.21
C GLU A 557 -3.27 -1.56 -32.25
N LYS A 558 -4.53 -1.23 -31.94
CA LYS A 558 -4.99 0.16 -31.85
C LYS A 558 -4.72 0.77 -30.47
N ALA A 559 -4.70 -0.03 -29.40
CA ALA A 559 -4.45 0.44 -28.05
C ALA A 559 -2.99 0.86 -27.82
N MET A 560 -2.03 0.06 -28.29
CA MET A 560 -0.60 0.29 -28.03
C MET A 560 -0.11 1.68 -28.46
N PRO A 561 -0.38 2.17 -29.69
CA PRO A 561 0.08 3.48 -30.12
C PRO A 561 -0.50 4.64 -29.30
N LEU A 562 -1.69 4.47 -28.72
CA LEU A 562 -2.33 5.46 -27.88
C LEU A 562 -1.68 5.52 -26.49
N TYR A 563 -1.43 4.35 -25.86
CA TYR A 563 -0.64 4.29 -24.64
C TYR A 563 0.76 4.84 -24.83
N GLU A 564 1.41 4.53 -25.96
CA GLU A 564 2.73 5.04 -26.31
C GLU A 564 2.76 6.57 -26.35
N LYS A 565 1.75 7.21 -26.95
CA LYS A 565 1.63 8.67 -26.96
C LYS A 565 1.50 9.25 -25.55
N VAL A 566 0.72 8.65 -24.65
CA VAL A 566 0.64 9.08 -23.24
C VAL A 566 2.01 8.99 -22.58
N ILE A 567 2.73 7.88 -22.76
CA ILE A 567 4.03 7.63 -22.11
C ILE A 567 5.11 8.60 -22.58
N PHE A 568 5.18 8.89 -23.87
CA PHE A 568 6.29 9.68 -24.43
C PHE A 568 5.99 11.17 -24.50
N ASN A 569 4.73 11.56 -24.69
CA ASN A 569 4.35 12.95 -24.90
C ASN A 569 3.71 13.61 -23.67
N HIS A 570 3.18 12.81 -22.71
CA HIS A 570 2.44 13.31 -21.54
C HIS A 570 2.92 12.64 -20.25
N GLN A 571 4.21 12.81 -19.92
CA GLN A 571 4.86 12.13 -18.78
C GLN A 571 4.35 12.63 -17.42
N ASP A 572 3.73 13.79 -17.37
CA ASP A 572 3.08 14.43 -16.22
C ASP A 572 1.60 14.02 -16.05
N SER A 573 1.05 13.24 -17.00
CA SER A 573 -0.31 12.71 -16.91
C SER A 573 -0.52 11.84 -15.68
N ILE A 574 -1.67 11.98 -15.04
CA ILE A 574 -2.11 11.07 -13.96
C ILE A 574 -2.25 9.62 -14.44
N HIS A 575 -2.44 9.43 -15.74
CA HIS A 575 -2.56 8.12 -16.40
C HIS A 575 -1.23 7.49 -16.80
N PHE A 576 -0.09 8.19 -16.62
CA PHE A 576 1.21 7.74 -17.09
C PHE A 576 1.60 6.35 -16.57
N VAL A 577 1.43 6.11 -15.26
CA VAL A 577 1.82 4.84 -14.63
C VAL A 577 0.99 3.67 -15.16
N GLU A 578 -0.33 3.86 -15.28
CA GLU A 578 -1.21 2.81 -15.77
C GLU A 578 -1.02 2.59 -17.29
N ALA A 579 -0.88 3.65 -18.05
CA ALA A 579 -0.57 3.55 -19.50
C ALA A 579 0.72 2.75 -19.75
N ARG A 580 1.78 3.03 -18.96
CA ARG A 580 3.06 2.31 -19.05
C ARG A 580 2.91 0.83 -18.69
N LYS A 581 2.14 0.52 -17.66
CA LYS A 581 1.86 -0.86 -17.26
C LYS A 581 1.12 -1.62 -18.35
N GLN A 582 0.02 -1.05 -18.90
CA GLN A 582 -0.76 -1.67 -19.96
C GLN A 582 0.05 -1.84 -21.24
N PHE A 583 0.85 -0.84 -21.62
CA PHE A 583 1.74 -0.91 -22.77
C PHE A 583 2.74 -2.06 -22.67
N ARG A 584 3.38 -2.25 -21.50
CA ARG A 584 4.32 -3.34 -21.25
C ARG A 584 3.65 -4.71 -21.32
N LEU A 585 2.46 -4.84 -20.72
CA LEU A 585 1.68 -6.07 -20.80
C LEU A 585 1.35 -6.44 -22.25
N LEU A 586 0.90 -5.47 -23.05
CA LEU A 586 0.58 -5.71 -24.47
C LEU A 586 1.80 -6.01 -25.33
N ARG A 587 2.97 -5.46 -24.99
CA ARG A 587 4.23 -5.73 -25.68
C ARG A 587 4.80 -7.11 -25.33
N GLY A 588 4.30 -7.76 -24.31
CA GLY A 588 4.80 -9.05 -23.83
C GLY A 588 6.00 -8.93 -22.88
N ASP A 589 6.28 -7.74 -22.34
CA ASP A 589 7.29 -7.52 -21.32
C ASP A 589 6.72 -7.93 -19.93
N ALA A 590 6.02 -9.02 -19.88
CA ALA A 590 5.50 -9.55 -18.64
C ALA A 590 6.69 -9.83 -17.70
N ASN A 591 6.76 -9.11 -16.59
CA ASN A 591 7.70 -9.25 -15.49
C ASN A 591 8.99 -8.39 -15.59
N SER A 592 8.83 -7.08 -15.53
CA SER A 592 9.92 -6.24 -15.03
C SER A 592 9.38 -5.09 -14.17
#